data_4569765a1a0af84c02db0439ccc73ac2
#
_entry.id   4569765a1a0af84c02db0439ccc73ac2
#
_cell.length_a   1.000
_cell.length_b   1.000
_cell.length_c   1.000
_cell.angle_alpha   90.00
_cell.angle_beta   90.00
_cell.angle_gamma   90.00
#
_symmetry.space_group_name_H-M   'P 1'
#
loop_
_entity.id
_entity.type
_entity.pdbx_description
1 polymer ?
#
loop_
_entity_poly.entity_id
_entity_poly.type
_entity_poly.pdbx_seq_one_letter_code
_entity_poly.pdbx_strand_id
1 'polypeptide(L)'
;MLVTIGRQGRPRPVPVCYAVLGETIVTPIDAKPKRGTDPRDLARLRDIAADSRVSLLVDHWDEDWRRLGWIRIEGEAHVIEPGADGHAAALSALRARYAQYAGMPLEDLPVIEIRPARAVSWSAAHP
;
A
#
# COMPACT_ATOMS: atom_id res chain seq x y z
N MET A 1 4.93 3.60 3.82
CA MET A 1 3.87 3.74 4.85
C MET A 1 2.59 4.18 4.19
N LEU A 2 1.52 3.44 4.36
CA LEU A 2 0.18 3.80 3.90
C LEU A 2 -0.58 4.48 5.04
N VAL A 3 -1.23 5.59 4.74
CA VAL A 3 -2.09 6.32 5.68
C VAL A 3 -3.52 6.28 5.17
N THR A 4 -4.41 5.71 5.96
CA THR A 4 -5.87 5.72 5.73
C THR A 4 -6.54 6.66 6.73
N ILE A 5 -7.81 6.98 6.48
CA ILE A 5 -8.61 7.82 7.38
C ILE A 5 -9.55 6.92 8.16
N GLY A 6 -9.28 6.79 9.44
CA GLY A 6 -10.10 6.02 10.36
C GLY A 6 -11.31 6.78 10.87
N ARG A 7 -12.01 6.17 11.83
CA ARG A 7 -13.16 6.79 12.49
C ARG A 7 -12.80 8.17 13.06
N GLN A 8 -13.73 9.10 13.00
CA GLN A 8 -13.58 10.48 13.46
C GLN A 8 -12.49 11.26 12.72
N GLY A 9 -12.16 10.84 11.48
CA GLY A 9 -11.15 11.50 10.67
C GLY A 9 -9.71 11.32 11.16
N ARG A 10 -9.44 10.33 12.00
CA ARG A 10 -8.08 10.09 12.49
C ARG A 10 -7.21 9.43 11.42
N PRO A 11 -6.03 9.98 11.14
CA PRO A 11 -5.08 9.32 10.24
C PRO A 11 -4.52 8.05 10.89
N ARG A 12 -4.45 6.98 10.10
CA ARG A 12 -3.91 5.68 10.53
C ARG A 12 -2.74 5.27 9.66
N PRO A 13 -1.52 5.55 10.03
CA PRO A 13 -0.34 5.08 9.32
C PRO A 13 -0.04 3.61 9.62
N VAL A 14 0.32 2.86 8.58
CA VAL A 14 0.76 1.47 8.69
C VAL A 14 1.87 1.18 7.68
N PRO A 15 2.93 0.46 8.06
CA PRO A 15 3.92 -0.02 7.10
C PRO A 15 3.29 -1.01 6.13
N VAL A 16 3.59 -0.88 4.84
CA VAL A 16 3.11 -1.77 3.79
C VAL A 16 4.21 -2.06 2.78
N CYS A 17 4.14 -3.23 2.16
CA CYS A 17 4.82 -3.51 0.92
C CYS A 17 3.96 -2.99 -0.24
N TYR A 18 4.57 -2.58 -1.34
CA TYR A 18 3.87 -2.08 -2.50
C TYR A 18 4.61 -2.39 -3.80
N ALA A 19 3.89 -2.39 -4.91
CA ALA A 19 4.47 -2.43 -6.24
C ALA A 19 3.76 -1.41 -7.14
N VAL A 20 4.48 -0.93 -8.14
CA VAL A 20 3.92 -0.05 -9.17
C VAL A 20 3.42 -0.92 -10.31
N LEU A 21 2.19 -0.71 -10.73
CA LEU A 21 1.56 -1.43 -11.84
C LEU A 21 0.93 -0.40 -12.79
N GLY A 22 1.64 -0.08 -13.88
CA GLY A 22 1.21 1.00 -14.77
C GLY A 22 1.18 2.34 -14.04
N GLU A 23 0.00 2.97 -14.03
CA GLU A 23 -0.22 4.24 -13.35
C GLU A 23 -0.79 4.10 -11.94
N THR A 24 -0.88 2.87 -11.44
CA THR A 24 -1.42 2.57 -10.11
C THR A 24 -0.35 1.97 -9.20
N ILE A 25 -0.65 1.95 -7.91
CA ILE A 25 0.18 1.32 -6.89
C ILE A 25 -0.67 0.28 -6.19
N VAL A 26 -0.12 -0.92 -6.03
CA VAL A 26 -0.82 -2.03 -5.38
C VAL A 26 -0.11 -2.45 -4.10
N THR A 27 -0.89 -2.76 -3.08
CA THR A 27 -0.39 -3.28 -1.80
C THR A 27 -1.23 -4.48 -1.37
N PRO A 28 -0.59 -5.57 -0.93
CA PRO A 28 -1.31 -6.79 -0.61
C PRO A 28 -1.91 -6.76 0.77
N ILE A 29 -2.88 -7.62 0.98
CA ILE A 29 -3.23 -8.11 2.30
C ILE A 29 -2.51 -9.43 2.46
N ASP A 30 -1.54 -9.48 3.34
CA ASP A 30 -0.74 -10.68 3.56
C ASP A 30 -1.22 -11.47 4.78
N ALA A 31 -0.93 -12.78 4.75
CA ALA A 31 -1.30 -13.71 5.80
C ALA A 31 -0.29 -13.70 6.96
N LYS A 32 0.30 -12.56 7.30
CA LYS A 32 1.17 -12.51 8.49
C LYS A 32 0.37 -12.92 9.72
N PRO A 33 0.90 -13.84 10.53
CA PRO A 33 0.19 -14.31 11.71
C PRO A 33 -0.02 -13.14 12.67
N LYS A 34 -1.23 -12.59 12.66
CA LYS A 34 -1.73 -11.70 13.70
C LYS A 34 -2.70 -12.53 14.54
N ARG A 35 -2.47 -12.52 15.84
CA ARG A 35 -3.28 -13.31 16.78
C ARG A 35 -4.78 -13.10 16.54
N GLY A 36 -5.46 -14.15 16.08
CA GLY A 36 -6.90 -14.27 16.10
C GLY A 36 -7.72 -13.33 15.18
N THR A 37 -7.09 -12.67 14.21
CA THR A 37 -7.80 -11.74 13.33
C THR A 37 -7.83 -12.28 11.91
N ASP A 38 -9.03 -12.35 11.31
CA ASP A 38 -9.18 -12.61 9.88
C ASP A 38 -8.42 -11.51 9.12
N PRO A 39 -7.56 -11.84 8.15
CA PRO A 39 -6.89 -10.85 7.32
C PRO A 39 -7.83 -9.86 6.64
N ARG A 40 -9.09 -10.27 6.40
CA ARG A 40 -10.14 -9.39 5.83
C ARG A 40 -10.68 -8.35 6.80
N ASP A 41 -10.46 -8.52 8.11
CA ASP A 41 -10.93 -7.60 9.15
C ASP A 41 -9.93 -6.49 9.48
N LEU A 42 -8.94 -6.27 8.63
CA LEU A 42 -7.96 -5.21 8.85
C LEU A 42 -8.60 -3.83 8.82
N ALA A 43 -8.21 -3.00 9.77
CA ALA A 43 -8.75 -1.65 9.91
C ALA A 43 -8.61 -0.84 8.61
N ARG A 44 -7.49 -0.98 7.89
CA ARG A 44 -7.27 -0.25 6.64
C ARG A 44 -8.28 -0.59 5.54
N LEU A 45 -8.78 -1.83 5.47
CA LEU A 45 -9.83 -2.20 4.53
C LEU A 45 -11.16 -1.51 4.87
N ARG A 46 -11.51 -1.47 6.16
CA ARG A 46 -12.71 -0.77 6.63
C ARG A 46 -12.59 0.74 6.41
N ASP A 47 -11.43 1.30 6.68
CA ASP A 47 -11.17 2.72 6.49
C ASP A 47 -11.36 3.12 5.02
N ILE A 48 -10.76 2.36 4.10
CA ILE A 48 -10.86 2.61 2.65
C ILE A 48 -12.30 2.47 2.15
N ALA A 49 -13.04 1.50 2.67
CA ALA A 49 -14.45 1.33 2.30
C ALA A 49 -15.31 2.53 2.74
N ALA A 50 -14.97 3.16 3.86
CA ALA A 50 -15.70 4.33 4.39
C ALA A 50 -15.20 5.64 3.79
N ASP A 51 -13.88 5.77 3.56
CA ASP A 51 -13.25 6.95 2.98
C ASP A 51 -12.06 6.50 2.13
N SER A 52 -12.18 6.67 0.82
CA SER A 52 -11.19 6.16 -0.14
C SER A 52 -9.89 6.97 -0.19
N ARG A 53 -9.84 8.15 0.41
CA ARG A 53 -8.65 9.01 0.40
C ARG A 53 -7.52 8.37 1.19
N VAL A 54 -6.35 8.32 0.58
CA VAL A 54 -5.14 7.75 1.18
C VAL A 54 -3.92 8.60 0.85
N SER A 55 -2.89 8.44 1.65
CA SER A 55 -1.54 8.89 1.34
C SER A 55 -0.58 7.72 1.45
N LEU A 56 0.34 7.62 0.51
CA LEU A 56 1.46 6.68 0.58
C LEU A 56 2.76 7.49 0.70
N LEU A 57 3.47 7.28 1.79
CA LEU A 57 4.79 7.86 2.01
C LEU A 57 5.85 6.78 1.77
N VAL A 58 6.76 7.06 0.86
CA VAL A 58 7.98 6.28 0.62
C VAL A 58 9.16 7.17 0.94
N ASP A 59 9.99 6.75 1.86
CA ASP A 59 11.14 7.50 2.30
C ASP A 59 12.41 6.66 2.28
N HIS A 60 13.52 7.34 2.13
CA HIS A 60 14.84 6.79 2.35
C HIS A 60 15.50 7.57 3.48
N TRP A 61 15.66 6.92 4.62
CA TRP A 61 16.37 7.46 5.77
C TRP A 61 17.82 6.97 5.76
N ASP A 62 18.73 7.89 6.00
CA ASP A 62 20.16 7.60 6.09
C ASP A 62 20.79 8.56 7.11
N GLU A 63 21.79 8.13 7.85
CA GLU A 63 22.53 9.01 8.77
C GLU A 63 23.37 10.04 8.00
N ASP A 64 23.78 9.74 6.78
CA ASP A 64 24.29 10.73 5.85
C ASP A 64 23.12 11.47 5.19
N TRP A 65 22.84 12.67 5.67
CA TRP A 65 21.69 13.47 5.24
C TRP A 65 21.72 13.85 3.76
N ARG A 66 22.86 13.76 3.09
CA ARG A 66 22.95 13.96 1.64
C ARG A 66 22.20 12.89 0.83
N ARG A 67 21.86 11.78 1.48
CA ARG A 67 21.15 10.63 0.91
C ARG A 67 19.68 10.57 1.28
N LEU A 68 19.18 11.53 2.05
CA LEU A 68 17.78 11.58 2.44
C LEU A 68 16.89 11.89 1.23
N GLY A 69 15.71 11.30 1.24
CA GLY A 69 14.68 11.60 0.25
C GLY A 69 13.35 11.00 0.63
N TRP A 70 12.30 11.56 0.11
CA TRP A 70 10.96 11.03 0.28
C TRP A 70 10.05 11.42 -0.89
N ILE A 71 9.03 10.62 -1.10
CA ILE A 71 7.90 10.94 -1.96
C ILE A 71 6.61 10.65 -1.20
N ARG A 72 5.67 11.60 -1.25
CA ARG A 72 4.31 11.44 -0.76
C ARG A 72 3.35 11.44 -1.94
N ILE A 73 2.58 10.40 -2.03
CA ILE A 73 1.58 10.20 -3.06
C ILE A 73 0.21 10.30 -2.40
N GLU A 74 -0.61 11.19 -2.88
CA GLU A 74 -2.00 11.37 -2.44
C GLU A 74 -2.93 10.85 -3.54
N GLY A 75 -3.96 10.12 -3.16
CA GLY A 75 -4.89 9.56 -4.12
C GLY A 75 -6.07 8.88 -3.44
N GLU A 76 -6.74 8.06 -4.23
CA GLU A 76 -7.85 7.24 -3.77
C GLU A 76 -7.50 5.76 -3.88
N ALA A 77 -7.89 5.00 -2.87
CA ALA A 77 -7.72 3.57 -2.84
C ALA A 77 -9.06 2.85 -2.95
N HIS A 78 -9.02 1.69 -3.56
CA HIS A 78 -10.14 0.76 -3.55
C HIS A 78 -9.62 -0.66 -3.43
N VAL A 79 -10.52 -1.54 -3.02
CA VAL A 79 -10.20 -2.94 -2.78
C VAL A 79 -10.53 -3.75 -4.04
N ILE A 80 -9.56 -4.50 -4.54
CA ILE A 80 -9.75 -5.46 -5.64
C ILE A 80 -9.94 -6.83 -5.01
N GLU A 81 -11.15 -7.37 -5.15
CA GLU A 81 -11.46 -8.69 -4.62
C GLU A 81 -10.82 -9.80 -5.47
N PRO A 82 -10.55 -10.98 -4.87
CA PRO A 82 -10.10 -12.15 -5.60
C PRO A 82 -11.01 -12.46 -6.79
N GLY A 83 -10.41 -12.74 -7.95
CA GLY A 83 -11.13 -13.03 -9.19
C GLY A 83 -11.66 -11.81 -9.95
N ALA A 84 -11.58 -10.61 -9.37
CA ALA A 84 -11.92 -9.38 -10.06
C ALA A 84 -10.81 -8.96 -11.04
N ASP A 85 -11.16 -8.11 -12.01
CA ASP A 85 -10.21 -7.57 -12.97
C ASP A 85 -9.06 -6.84 -12.24
N GLY A 86 -7.84 -7.15 -12.64
CA GLY A 86 -6.63 -6.54 -12.07
C GLY A 86 -6.07 -7.27 -10.85
N HIS A 87 -6.79 -8.18 -10.21
CA HIS A 87 -6.30 -8.89 -9.03
C HIS A 87 -5.06 -9.75 -9.34
N ALA A 88 -5.13 -10.59 -10.38
CA ALA A 88 -4.01 -11.45 -10.78
C ALA A 88 -2.79 -10.65 -11.21
N ALA A 89 -2.97 -9.55 -11.95
CA ALA A 89 -1.88 -8.67 -12.37
C ALA A 89 -1.22 -7.98 -11.17
N ALA A 90 -2.00 -7.56 -10.17
CA ALA A 90 -1.48 -6.98 -8.94
C ALA A 90 -0.62 -7.97 -8.15
N LEU A 91 -1.09 -9.22 -7.98
CA LEU A 91 -0.31 -10.27 -7.32
C LEU A 91 0.98 -10.57 -8.07
N SER A 92 0.94 -10.62 -9.40
CA SER A 92 2.12 -10.84 -10.24
C SER A 92 3.16 -9.73 -10.03
N ALA A 93 2.74 -8.47 -10.01
CA ALA A 93 3.63 -7.33 -9.76
C ALA A 93 4.26 -7.38 -8.36
N LEU A 94 3.48 -7.73 -7.34
CA LEU A 94 3.97 -7.87 -5.97
C LEU A 94 4.96 -9.02 -5.82
N ARG A 95 4.69 -10.17 -6.43
CA ARG A 95 5.60 -11.33 -6.43
C ARG A 95 6.88 -11.08 -7.20
N ALA A 96 6.83 -10.31 -8.27
CA ALA A 96 8.03 -9.92 -9.00
C ALA A 96 8.96 -9.03 -8.18
N ARG A 97 8.41 -8.23 -7.28
CA ARG A 97 9.18 -7.32 -6.43
C ARG A 97 9.66 -7.95 -5.13
N TYR A 98 8.83 -8.77 -4.50
CA TYR A 98 9.10 -9.38 -3.19
C TYR A 98 9.14 -10.90 -3.29
N ALA A 99 10.33 -11.47 -3.17
CA ALA A 99 10.53 -12.91 -3.25
C ALA A 99 9.72 -13.69 -2.18
N GLN A 100 9.46 -13.08 -1.02
CA GLN A 100 8.70 -13.68 0.06
C GLN A 100 7.25 -14.00 -0.34
N TYR A 101 6.68 -13.29 -1.31
CA TYR A 101 5.31 -13.55 -1.77
C TYR A 101 5.19 -14.74 -2.71
N ALA A 102 6.29 -15.28 -3.23
CA ALA A 102 6.26 -16.42 -4.15
C ALA A 102 5.63 -17.68 -3.52
N GLY A 103 5.91 -17.92 -2.23
CA GLY A 103 5.36 -19.07 -1.49
C GLY A 103 4.15 -18.75 -0.61
N MET A 104 3.66 -17.50 -0.64
CA MET A 104 2.55 -17.07 0.21
C MET A 104 1.22 -17.16 -0.53
N PRO A 105 0.17 -17.78 0.06
CA PRO A 105 -1.16 -17.87 -0.57
C PRO A 105 -1.86 -16.51 -0.47
N LEU A 106 -1.83 -15.73 -1.57
CA LEU A 106 -2.46 -14.41 -1.66
C LEU A 106 -3.71 -14.42 -2.54
N GLU A 107 -3.97 -15.51 -3.25
CA GLU A 107 -5.03 -15.62 -4.25
C GLU A 107 -6.44 -15.41 -3.68
N ASP A 108 -6.65 -15.79 -2.43
CA ASP A 108 -7.94 -15.67 -1.76
C ASP A 108 -8.09 -14.39 -0.93
N LEU A 109 -7.10 -13.51 -0.99
CA LEU A 109 -7.08 -12.25 -0.25
C LEU A 109 -7.20 -11.05 -1.20
N PRO A 110 -7.89 -9.99 -0.77
CA PRO A 110 -8.00 -8.79 -1.59
C PRO A 110 -6.66 -8.06 -1.74
N VAL A 111 -6.59 -7.20 -2.72
CA VAL A 111 -5.47 -6.27 -2.95
C VAL A 111 -6.02 -4.85 -2.86
N ILE A 112 -5.26 -3.95 -2.28
CA ILE A 112 -5.57 -2.52 -2.30
C ILE A 112 -4.87 -1.90 -3.52
N GLU A 113 -5.64 -1.25 -4.37
CA GLU A 113 -5.12 -0.44 -5.48
C GLU A 113 -5.24 1.05 -5.13
N ILE A 114 -4.15 1.77 -5.31
CA ILE A 114 -4.10 3.22 -5.11
C ILE A 114 -4.00 3.88 -6.48
N ARG A 115 -4.90 4.81 -6.75
CA ARG A 115 -4.88 5.68 -7.94
C ARG A 115 -4.31 7.03 -7.54
N PRO A 116 -3.06 7.35 -7.92
CA PRO A 116 -2.45 8.62 -7.58
C PRO A 116 -3.19 9.80 -8.22
N ALA A 117 -3.41 10.85 -7.43
CA ALA A 117 -3.91 12.14 -7.90
C ALA A 117 -2.82 13.21 -7.86
N ARG A 118 -1.92 13.13 -6.88
CA ARG A 118 -0.84 14.08 -6.68
C ARG A 118 0.38 13.40 -6.07
N ALA A 119 1.56 13.82 -6.50
CA ALA A 119 2.82 13.42 -5.88
C ALA A 119 3.65 14.66 -5.53
N VAL A 120 4.25 14.63 -4.35
CA VAL A 120 5.21 15.63 -3.88
C VAL A 120 6.44 14.88 -3.39
N SER A 121 7.60 15.33 -3.80
CA SER A 121 8.86 14.69 -3.41
C SER A 121 9.93 15.71 -3.04
N TRP A 122 10.86 15.25 -2.26
CA TRP A 122 12.07 15.97 -1.92
C TRP A 122 13.25 15.01 -1.85
N SER A 123 14.42 15.47 -2.25
CA SER A 123 15.66 14.71 -2.15
C SER A 123 16.80 15.67 -1.84
N ALA A 124 17.67 15.27 -0.93
CA ALA A 124 18.86 16.05 -0.59
C ALA A 124 19.84 16.20 -1.76
N ALA A 125 19.83 15.25 -2.68
CA ALA A 125 20.65 15.31 -3.90
C ALA A 125 20.08 16.29 -4.94
N HIS A 126 18.76 16.56 -4.91
CA HIS A 126 18.03 17.44 -5.82
C HIS A 126 16.95 18.20 -5.04
N PRO A 127 17.34 19.13 -4.15
CA PRO A 127 16.41 19.85 -3.28
C PRO A 127 15.47 20.80 -4.03
#